data_56b0ede774bf2a2375aaeef0e804ba69
#
_entry.id   56b0ede774bf2a2375aaeef0e804ba69
#
_cell.length_a   1.000
_cell.length_b   1.000
_cell.length_c   1.000
_cell.angle_alpha   90.00
_cell.angle_beta   90.00
_cell.angle_gamma   90.00
#
_symmetry.space_group_name_H-M   'P 1'
#
loop_
_entity.id
_entity.type
_entity.pdbx_description
1 polymer ?
#
loop_
_entity_poly.entity_id
_entity_poly.type
_entity_poly.pdbx_seq_one_letter_code
_entity_poly.pdbx_strand_id
1 'polypeptide(L)'
;GLRTRQKAQRREQILAEAKALFADTGVDAVTMAVIAEAAGVSTPTVFNYFGNKDGILIALITEGTQKARTNSKVLKPRTDVDFVTALLAVFMDISVETMAIASKRIWRYAHAASTRHPTTEFARAFKEVDKALLDLTEDILSQYTLTLANGTQGDGRHIAHLFFDVWFSTFQDFIQSPDMAVDTHCDQLRARFAPLCQMIFAPDFLTAPTLSHAR
;
A
#
# COMPACT_ATOMS: atom_id res chain seq x y z
N GLY A 1 1.09 -27.29 -17.18
CA GLY A 1 2.20 -28.10 -17.70
C GLY A 1 3.56 -27.40 -17.57
N LEU A 2 4.64 -28.06 -17.98
CA LEU A 2 6.03 -27.56 -17.86
C LEU A 2 6.22 -26.18 -18.52
N ARG A 3 5.66 -25.99 -19.74
CA ARG A 3 5.72 -24.70 -20.46
C ARG A 3 5.09 -23.54 -19.69
N THR A 4 3.95 -23.77 -19.04
CA THR A 4 3.26 -22.74 -18.25
C THR A 4 4.11 -22.35 -17.03
N ARG A 5 4.73 -23.32 -16.38
CA ARG A 5 5.63 -23.08 -15.24
C ARG A 5 6.89 -22.30 -15.64
N GLN A 6 7.51 -22.67 -16.76
CA GLN A 6 8.68 -21.95 -17.31
C GLN A 6 8.33 -20.50 -17.70
N LYS A 7 7.13 -20.29 -18.28
CA LYS A 7 6.64 -18.95 -18.63
C LYS A 7 6.45 -18.09 -17.38
N ALA A 8 5.82 -18.62 -16.32
CA ALA A 8 5.64 -17.93 -15.07
C ALA A 8 6.99 -17.60 -14.40
N GLN A 9 7.90 -18.54 -14.33
CA GLN A 9 9.24 -18.35 -13.75
C GLN A 9 10.03 -17.27 -14.48
N ARG A 10 9.98 -17.25 -15.82
CA ARG A 10 10.64 -16.21 -16.62
C ARG A 10 10.04 -14.83 -16.39
N ARG A 11 8.72 -14.75 -16.27
CA ARG A 11 8.02 -13.51 -15.94
C ARG A 11 8.45 -12.97 -14.57
N GLU A 12 8.49 -13.80 -13.54
CA GLU A 12 8.95 -13.43 -12.21
C GLU A 12 10.42 -12.96 -12.23
N GLN A 13 11.29 -13.61 -12.99
CA GLN A 13 12.69 -13.20 -13.12
C GLN A 13 12.81 -11.81 -13.74
N ILE A 14 12.06 -11.52 -14.82
CA ILE A 14 12.06 -10.18 -15.43
C ILE A 14 11.59 -9.12 -14.42
N LEU A 15 10.53 -9.39 -13.65
CA LEU A 15 10.03 -8.47 -12.62
C LEU A 15 11.05 -8.23 -11.50
N ALA A 16 11.74 -9.27 -11.05
CA ALA A 16 12.75 -9.16 -10.01
C ALA A 16 13.93 -8.29 -10.44
N GLU A 17 14.45 -8.50 -11.66
CA GLU A 17 15.55 -7.69 -12.22
C GLU A 17 15.11 -6.25 -12.46
N ALA A 18 13.91 -6.03 -13.00
CA ALA A 18 13.37 -4.69 -13.18
C ALA A 18 13.22 -3.94 -11.84
N LYS A 19 12.72 -4.61 -10.81
CA LYS A 19 12.59 -4.03 -9.45
C LYS A 19 13.92 -3.57 -8.91
N ALA A 20 14.96 -4.40 -9.03
CA ALA A 20 16.32 -4.07 -8.57
C ALA A 20 16.89 -2.87 -9.35
N LEU A 21 16.78 -2.87 -10.67
CA LEU A 21 17.26 -1.78 -11.53
C LEU A 21 16.52 -0.46 -11.26
N PHE A 22 15.21 -0.51 -11.11
CA PHE A 22 14.39 0.69 -10.80
C PHE A 22 14.72 1.27 -9.43
N ALA A 23 15.00 0.42 -8.45
CA ALA A 23 15.39 0.87 -7.11
C ALA A 23 16.79 1.52 -7.12
N ASP A 24 17.73 0.97 -7.87
CA ASP A 24 19.13 1.41 -7.94
C ASP A 24 19.30 2.70 -8.77
N THR A 25 18.84 2.66 -10.03
CA THR A 25 19.09 3.75 -11.00
C THR A 25 17.88 4.65 -11.28
N GLY A 26 16.68 4.21 -10.91
CA GLY A 26 15.40 4.92 -11.17
C GLY A 26 14.72 4.45 -12.46
N VAL A 27 13.39 4.55 -12.49
CA VAL A 27 12.56 4.06 -13.61
C VAL A 27 12.89 4.78 -14.93
N ASP A 28 13.13 6.09 -14.90
CA ASP A 28 13.42 6.88 -16.10
C ASP A 28 14.72 6.45 -16.80
N ALA A 29 15.75 6.13 -16.02
CA ALA A 29 17.08 5.79 -16.54
C ALA A 29 17.18 4.35 -17.07
N VAL A 30 16.27 3.46 -16.68
CA VAL A 30 16.29 2.05 -17.07
C VAL A 30 15.55 1.85 -18.39
N THR A 31 16.18 1.14 -19.34
CA THR A 31 15.56 0.77 -20.63
C THR A 31 15.08 -0.68 -20.62
N MET A 32 14.15 -1.00 -21.52
CA MET A 32 13.71 -2.38 -21.73
C MET A 32 14.86 -3.32 -22.12
N ALA A 33 15.85 -2.82 -22.83
CA ALA A 33 17.05 -3.58 -23.22
C ALA A 33 17.92 -3.93 -22.00
N VAL A 34 18.12 -3.00 -21.09
CA VAL A 34 18.87 -3.23 -19.84
C VAL A 34 18.15 -4.26 -18.97
N ILE A 35 16.83 -4.19 -18.87
CA ILE A 35 16.05 -5.20 -18.13
C ILE A 35 16.19 -6.58 -18.78
N ALA A 36 16.11 -6.65 -20.11
CA ALA A 36 16.27 -7.90 -20.87
C ALA A 36 17.64 -8.54 -20.64
N GLU A 37 18.71 -7.74 -20.69
CA GLU A 37 20.08 -8.19 -20.44
C GLU A 37 20.23 -8.75 -19.01
N ALA A 38 19.75 -8.02 -18.00
CA ALA A 38 19.80 -8.45 -16.60
C ALA A 38 19.02 -9.75 -16.37
N ALA A 39 17.86 -9.92 -17.03
CA ALA A 39 17.04 -11.11 -16.93
C ALA A 39 17.49 -12.28 -17.82
N GLY A 40 18.53 -12.11 -18.64
CA GLY A 40 19.04 -13.14 -19.55
C GLY A 40 18.05 -13.52 -20.65
N VAL A 41 17.25 -12.56 -21.13
CA VAL A 41 16.26 -12.76 -22.21
C VAL A 41 16.45 -11.73 -23.32
N SER A 42 15.80 -11.93 -24.47
CA SER A 42 15.81 -10.94 -25.55
C SER A 42 14.89 -9.75 -25.22
N THR A 43 15.22 -8.57 -25.72
CA THR A 43 14.37 -7.37 -25.57
C THR A 43 12.94 -7.57 -26.06
N PRO A 44 12.69 -8.19 -27.24
CA PRO A 44 11.34 -8.56 -27.66
C PRO A 44 10.59 -9.45 -26.67
N THR A 45 11.30 -10.31 -25.95
CA THR A 45 10.68 -11.15 -24.91
C THR A 45 10.09 -10.28 -23.79
N VAL A 46 10.81 -9.27 -23.30
CA VAL A 46 10.32 -8.36 -22.28
C VAL A 46 9.10 -7.58 -22.76
N PHE A 47 9.13 -7.07 -24.00
CA PHE A 47 7.98 -6.39 -24.61
C PHE A 47 6.76 -7.32 -24.73
N ASN A 48 6.96 -8.59 -25.09
CA ASN A 48 5.87 -9.57 -25.18
C ASN A 48 5.19 -9.86 -23.84
N TYR A 49 5.93 -9.77 -22.72
CA TYR A 49 5.35 -9.98 -21.39
C TYR A 49 4.64 -8.75 -20.83
N PHE A 50 5.17 -7.56 -21.06
CA PHE A 50 4.76 -6.36 -20.32
C PHE A 50 4.39 -5.16 -21.18
N GLY A 51 4.67 -5.19 -22.47
CA GLY A 51 4.36 -4.10 -23.40
C GLY A 51 5.30 -2.90 -23.32
N ASN A 52 5.56 -2.39 -22.14
CA ASN A 52 6.45 -1.24 -21.88
C ASN A 52 6.89 -1.19 -20.40
N LYS A 53 7.66 -0.17 -20.01
CA LYS A 53 8.10 0.02 -18.62
C LYS A 53 6.93 0.23 -17.64
N ASP A 54 5.90 0.95 -18.05
CA ASP A 54 4.70 1.16 -17.24
C ASP A 54 3.96 -0.17 -16.98
N GLY A 55 3.94 -1.07 -17.97
CA GLY A 55 3.42 -2.42 -17.82
C GLY A 55 4.21 -3.26 -16.81
N ILE A 56 5.53 -3.11 -16.77
CA ILE A 56 6.38 -3.74 -15.73
C ILE A 56 6.08 -3.12 -14.35
N LEU A 57 6.04 -1.82 -14.28
CA LEU A 57 5.85 -1.09 -13.02
C LEU A 57 4.49 -1.42 -12.38
N ILE A 58 3.41 -1.41 -13.16
CA ILE A 58 2.09 -1.76 -12.63
C ILE A 58 1.98 -3.24 -12.26
N ALA A 59 2.66 -4.13 -12.98
CA ALA A 59 2.74 -5.54 -12.61
C ALA A 59 3.47 -5.73 -11.27
N LEU A 60 4.59 -5.05 -11.04
CA LEU A 60 5.29 -5.05 -9.74
C LEU A 60 4.38 -4.62 -8.59
N ILE A 61 3.65 -3.53 -8.77
CA ILE A 61 2.79 -2.96 -7.74
C ILE A 61 1.58 -3.85 -7.49
N THR A 62 0.86 -4.26 -8.52
CA THR A 62 -0.37 -5.05 -8.38
C THR A 62 -0.11 -6.45 -7.84
N GLU A 63 0.90 -7.13 -8.34
CA GLU A 63 1.27 -8.47 -7.89
C GLU A 63 1.88 -8.44 -6.48
N GLY A 64 2.70 -7.43 -6.18
CA GLY A 64 3.23 -7.21 -4.86
C GLY A 64 2.12 -6.96 -3.83
N THR A 65 1.14 -6.14 -4.15
CA THR A 65 -0.04 -5.86 -3.31
C THR A 65 -0.89 -7.11 -3.11
N GLN A 66 -1.13 -7.88 -4.16
CA GLN A 66 -1.86 -9.15 -4.07
C GLN A 66 -1.16 -10.15 -3.15
N LYS A 67 0.16 -10.29 -3.29
CA LYS A 67 0.98 -11.18 -2.46
C LYS A 67 0.98 -10.74 -0.99
N ALA A 68 1.13 -9.45 -0.73
CA ALA A 68 1.06 -8.89 0.61
C ALA A 68 -0.28 -9.20 1.28
N ARG A 69 -1.40 -9.03 0.59
CA ARG A 69 -2.74 -9.37 1.08
C ARG A 69 -2.90 -10.85 1.40
N THR A 70 -2.40 -11.73 0.54
CA THR A 70 -2.47 -13.18 0.75
C THR A 70 -1.66 -13.61 1.97
N ASN A 71 -0.53 -12.96 2.21
CA ASN A 71 0.37 -13.24 3.33
C ASN A 71 -0.03 -12.53 4.63
N SER A 72 -0.83 -11.47 4.55
CA SER A 72 -1.26 -10.68 5.71
C SER A 72 -2.30 -11.44 6.54
N LYS A 73 -1.82 -12.20 7.52
CA LYS A 73 -2.66 -12.82 8.57
C LYS A 73 -3.12 -11.80 9.64
N VAL A 74 -2.76 -10.53 9.50
CA VAL A 74 -2.67 -9.58 10.62
C VAL A 74 -3.76 -8.50 10.62
N LEU A 75 -4.41 -8.24 9.48
CA LEU A 75 -5.39 -7.16 9.40
C LEU A 75 -6.76 -7.61 9.94
N LYS A 76 -6.80 -7.86 11.24
CA LYS A 76 -8.03 -8.12 11.99
C LYS A 76 -8.23 -7.01 13.02
N PRO A 77 -9.49 -6.66 13.33
CA PRO A 77 -9.75 -5.74 14.42
C PRO A 77 -9.25 -6.32 15.74
N ARG A 78 -8.66 -5.47 16.57
CA ARG A 78 -8.10 -5.84 17.89
C ARG A 78 -8.86 -5.14 18.99
N THR A 79 -9.15 -5.87 20.06
CA THR A 79 -9.79 -5.37 21.29
C THR A 79 -8.96 -5.65 22.54
N ASP A 80 -7.78 -6.25 22.35
CA ASP A 80 -6.82 -6.57 23.42
C ASP A 80 -5.87 -5.39 23.74
N VAL A 81 -5.98 -4.31 23.01
CA VAL A 81 -5.24 -3.03 23.17
C VAL A 81 -6.20 -1.86 23.01
N ASP A 82 -5.77 -0.65 23.40
CA ASP A 82 -6.54 0.57 23.13
C ASP A 82 -6.73 0.81 21.63
N PHE A 83 -7.78 1.58 21.27
CA PHE A 83 -8.16 1.75 19.87
C PHE A 83 -7.09 2.50 19.04
N VAL A 84 -6.38 3.47 19.63
CA VAL A 84 -5.31 4.20 18.93
C VAL A 84 -4.20 3.24 18.53
N THR A 85 -3.79 2.37 19.44
CA THR A 85 -2.78 1.33 19.19
C THR A 85 -3.27 0.34 18.13
N ALA A 86 -4.52 -0.12 18.20
CA ALA A 86 -5.10 -1.01 17.21
C ALA A 86 -5.16 -0.38 15.80
N LEU A 87 -5.61 0.88 15.72
CA LEU A 87 -5.71 1.62 14.46
C LEU A 87 -4.33 1.89 13.84
N LEU A 88 -3.38 2.32 14.66
CA LEU A 88 -2.00 2.55 14.22
C LEU A 88 -1.37 1.27 13.67
N ALA A 89 -1.58 0.13 14.31
CA ALA A 89 -1.03 -1.14 13.85
C ALA A 89 -1.48 -1.45 12.41
N VAL A 90 -2.75 -1.20 12.06
CA VAL A 90 -3.26 -1.39 10.69
C VAL A 90 -2.49 -0.54 9.69
N PHE A 91 -2.36 0.76 9.94
CA PHE A 91 -1.71 1.67 8.99
C PHE A 91 -0.18 1.54 8.96
N MET A 92 0.44 1.16 10.07
CA MET A 92 1.85 0.81 10.12
C MET A 92 2.15 -0.45 9.29
N ASP A 93 1.32 -1.47 9.41
CA ASP A 93 1.44 -2.69 8.60
C ASP A 93 1.29 -2.38 7.11
N ILE A 94 0.32 -1.53 6.74
CA ILE A 94 0.17 -1.06 5.35
C ILE A 94 1.45 -0.36 4.87
N SER A 95 2.06 0.50 5.69
CA SER A 95 3.31 1.21 5.33
C SER A 95 4.47 0.23 5.15
N VAL A 96 4.64 -0.71 6.08
CA VAL A 96 5.71 -1.72 6.03
C VAL A 96 5.57 -2.61 4.80
N GLU A 97 4.37 -3.13 4.54
CA GLU A 97 4.08 -3.97 3.38
C GLU A 97 4.26 -3.20 2.06
N THR A 98 3.84 -1.94 2.02
CA THR A 98 4.04 -1.06 0.85
C THR A 98 5.52 -0.88 0.56
N MET A 99 6.35 -0.69 1.57
CA MET A 99 7.81 -0.60 1.40
C MET A 99 8.48 -1.92 1.03
N ALA A 100 7.90 -3.06 1.39
CA ALA A 100 8.35 -4.38 0.96
C ALA A 100 8.07 -4.64 -0.54
N ILE A 101 7.00 -4.04 -1.09
CA ILE A 101 6.63 -4.17 -2.51
C ILE A 101 7.64 -3.45 -3.41
N ALA A 102 8.00 -2.20 -3.06
CA ALA A 102 8.89 -1.37 -3.87
C ALA A 102 9.59 -0.29 -3.03
N SER A 103 10.72 0.23 -3.53
CA SER A 103 11.46 1.31 -2.88
C SER A 103 10.70 2.65 -2.94
N LYS A 104 11.07 3.60 -2.06
CA LYS A 104 10.55 4.98 -2.10
C LYS A 104 10.69 5.62 -3.48
N ARG A 105 11.80 5.36 -4.17
CA ARG A 105 12.06 5.89 -5.53
C ARG A 105 11.01 5.39 -6.53
N ILE A 106 10.68 4.12 -6.48
CA ILE A 106 9.65 3.52 -7.35
C ILE A 106 8.27 4.12 -7.03
N TRP A 107 7.92 4.23 -5.75
CA TRP A 107 6.65 4.83 -5.34
C TRP A 107 6.50 6.29 -5.76
N ARG A 108 7.57 7.11 -5.58
CA ARG A 108 7.57 8.51 -6.07
C ARG A 108 7.30 8.57 -7.57
N TYR A 109 7.96 7.72 -8.35
CA TYR A 109 7.71 7.66 -9.80
C TYR A 109 6.27 7.29 -10.11
N ALA A 110 5.73 6.25 -9.49
CA ALA A 110 4.37 5.77 -9.73
C ALA A 110 3.32 6.85 -9.41
N HIS A 111 3.43 7.52 -8.26
CA HIS A 111 2.56 8.64 -7.91
C HIS A 111 2.67 9.82 -8.88
N ALA A 112 3.88 10.20 -9.25
CA ALA A 112 4.11 11.28 -10.22
C ALA A 112 3.55 10.94 -11.59
N ALA A 113 3.76 9.73 -12.10
CA ALA A 113 3.23 9.27 -13.38
C ALA A 113 1.70 9.23 -13.39
N SER A 114 1.07 8.71 -12.34
CA SER A 114 -0.38 8.66 -12.20
C SER A 114 -1.01 10.06 -12.14
N THR A 115 -0.37 11.00 -11.46
CA THR A 115 -0.85 12.38 -11.34
C THR A 115 -0.67 13.16 -12.65
N ARG A 116 0.48 12.99 -13.31
CA ARG A 116 0.81 13.71 -14.55
C ARG A 116 -0.06 13.26 -15.72
N HIS A 117 -0.41 11.96 -15.77
CA HIS A 117 -1.15 11.35 -16.87
C HIS A 117 -2.37 10.56 -16.35
N PRO A 118 -3.41 11.26 -15.82
CA PRO A 118 -4.49 10.62 -15.04
C PRO A 118 -5.44 9.75 -15.86
N THR A 119 -5.37 9.81 -17.18
CA THR A 119 -6.25 9.06 -18.09
C THR A 119 -5.59 7.79 -18.67
N THR A 120 -4.33 7.52 -18.33
CA THR A 120 -3.62 6.34 -18.80
C THR A 120 -4.13 5.06 -18.14
N GLU A 121 -3.89 3.92 -18.80
CA GLU A 121 -4.16 2.61 -18.21
C GLU A 121 -3.39 2.41 -16.90
N PHE A 122 -2.11 2.84 -16.86
CA PHE A 122 -1.30 2.85 -15.65
C PHE A 122 -1.99 3.60 -14.50
N ALA A 123 -2.44 4.83 -14.74
CA ALA A 123 -3.08 5.64 -13.71
C ALA A 123 -4.38 5.03 -13.19
N ARG A 124 -5.18 4.42 -14.07
CA ARG A 124 -6.40 3.69 -13.67
C ARG A 124 -6.07 2.49 -12.79
N ALA A 125 -5.12 1.65 -13.23
CA ALA A 125 -4.71 0.47 -12.46
C ALA A 125 -4.07 0.85 -11.11
N PHE A 126 -3.31 1.94 -11.07
CA PHE A 126 -2.71 2.45 -9.83
C PHE A 126 -3.77 2.94 -8.83
N LYS A 127 -4.82 3.63 -9.29
CA LYS A 127 -5.95 4.03 -8.45
C LYS A 127 -6.72 2.83 -7.86
N GLU A 128 -6.81 1.72 -8.60
CA GLU A 128 -7.43 0.50 -8.06
C GLU A 128 -6.62 -0.11 -6.91
N VAL A 129 -5.30 0.08 -6.89
CA VAL A 129 -4.45 -0.32 -5.76
C VAL A 129 -4.79 0.52 -4.52
N ASP A 130 -4.88 1.84 -4.66
CA ASP A 130 -5.25 2.73 -3.54
C ASP A 130 -6.66 2.44 -3.04
N LYS A 131 -7.61 2.27 -3.97
CA LYS A 131 -8.98 1.89 -3.63
C LYS A 131 -9.05 0.61 -2.83
N ALA A 132 -8.28 -0.37 -3.20
CA ALA A 132 -8.26 -1.66 -2.53
C ALA A 132 -7.64 -1.60 -1.12
N LEU A 133 -6.70 -0.69 -0.85
CA LEU A 133 -6.22 -0.41 0.51
C LEU A 133 -7.28 0.28 1.36
N LEU A 134 -8.01 1.22 0.76
CA LEU A 134 -9.13 1.88 1.43
C LEU A 134 -10.24 0.89 1.78
N ASP A 135 -10.67 0.04 0.83
CA ASP A 135 -11.67 -1.00 1.05
C ASP A 135 -11.27 -1.92 2.23
N LEU A 136 -10.00 -2.27 2.34
CA LEU A 136 -9.46 -3.06 3.44
C LEU A 136 -9.60 -2.35 4.79
N THR A 137 -9.29 -1.05 4.85
CA THR A 137 -9.45 -0.27 6.08
C THR A 137 -10.92 -0.07 6.45
N GLU A 138 -11.81 0.11 5.47
CA GLU A 138 -13.26 0.14 5.65
C GLU A 138 -13.76 -1.17 6.28
N ASP A 139 -13.34 -2.32 5.74
CA ASP A 139 -13.74 -3.64 6.22
C ASP A 139 -13.32 -3.85 7.69
N ILE A 140 -12.10 -3.41 8.06
CA ILE A 140 -11.61 -3.53 9.43
C ILE A 140 -12.39 -2.61 10.37
N LEU A 141 -12.52 -1.33 10.03
CA LEU A 141 -13.17 -0.34 10.90
C LEU A 141 -14.66 -0.57 11.06
N SER A 142 -15.33 -1.10 10.03
CA SER A 142 -16.75 -1.44 10.09
C SER A 142 -17.06 -2.61 11.04
N GLN A 143 -16.06 -3.34 11.50
CA GLN A 143 -16.24 -4.40 12.50
C GLN A 143 -16.29 -3.86 13.93
N TYR A 144 -15.85 -2.62 14.18
CA TYR A 144 -15.93 -1.99 15.49
C TYR A 144 -17.30 -1.33 15.74
N THR A 145 -17.72 -1.33 16.99
CA THR A 145 -18.82 -0.47 17.47
C THR A 145 -18.23 0.93 17.77
N LEU A 146 -18.05 1.74 16.72
CA LEU A 146 -17.37 3.03 16.80
C LEU A 146 -18.22 4.06 17.57
N THR A 147 -17.94 4.26 18.85
CA THR A 147 -18.65 5.26 19.67
C THR A 147 -17.96 6.62 19.58
N LEU A 148 -18.66 7.60 19.04
CA LEU A 148 -18.14 8.96 18.88
C LEU A 148 -18.20 9.76 20.22
N ALA A 149 -17.45 10.86 20.30
CA ALA A 149 -17.38 11.72 21.50
C ALA A 149 -18.74 12.29 21.92
N ASN A 150 -19.70 12.43 20.99
CA ASN A 150 -21.07 12.86 21.26
C ASN A 150 -22.01 11.71 21.67
N GLY A 151 -21.48 10.50 21.83
CA GLY A 151 -22.24 9.30 22.19
C GLY A 151 -22.98 8.59 21.06
N THR A 152 -22.91 9.11 19.83
CA THR A 152 -23.53 8.44 18.66
C THR A 152 -22.62 7.39 18.07
N GLN A 153 -23.17 6.51 17.22
CA GLN A 153 -22.40 5.52 16.47
C GLN A 153 -21.76 6.15 15.23
N GLY A 154 -20.47 5.92 15.04
CA GLY A 154 -19.72 6.33 13.85
C GLY A 154 -19.93 5.34 12.71
N ASP A 155 -19.89 5.85 11.48
CA ASP A 155 -19.83 5.05 10.26
C ASP A 155 -18.39 4.65 9.97
N GLY A 156 -18.11 3.34 9.99
CA GLY A 156 -16.77 2.80 9.76
C GLY A 156 -16.18 3.19 8.40
N ARG A 157 -17.00 3.36 7.37
CA ARG A 157 -16.57 3.81 6.06
C ARG A 157 -16.04 5.24 6.10
N HIS A 158 -16.81 6.18 6.66
CA HIS A 158 -16.38 7.58 6.77
C HIS A 158 -15.13 7.73 7.64
N ILE A 159 -15.06 6.98 8.74
CA ILE A 159 -13.89 6.97 9.62
C ILE A 159 -12.66 6.40 8.90
N ALA A 160 -12.83 5.32 8.12
CA ALA A 160 -11.75 4.75 7.33
C ALA A 160 -11.19 5.74 6.31
N HIS A 161 -12.05 6.45 5.57
CA HIS A 161 -11.62 7.49 4.63
C HIS A 161 -10.80 8.59 5.32
N LEU A 162 -11.27 9.08 6.46
CA LEU A 162 -10.57 10.14 7.19
C LEU A 162 -9.14 9.71 7.60
N PHE A 163 -9.00 8.54 8.21
CA PHE A 163 -7.68 8.05 8.63
C PHE A 163 -6.80 7.60 7.46
N PHE A 164 -7.41 7.09 6.38
CA PHE A 164 -6.70 6.78 5.16
C PHE A 164 -6.10 8.05 4.52
N ASP A 165 -6.84 9.15 4.45
CA ASP A 165 -6.34 10.42 3.92
C ASP A 165 -5.17 10.97 4.74
N VAL A 166 -5.26 10.88 6.07
CA VAL A 166 -4.16 11.28 6.98
C VAL A 166 -2.94 10.37 6.80
N TRP A 167 -3.16 9.05 6.71
CA TRP A 167 -2.10 8.10 6.42
C TRP A 167 -1.46 8.38 5.07
N PHE A 168 -2.27 8.55 4.02
CA PHE A 168 -1.78 8.80 2.66
C PHE A 168 -0.90 10.04 2.59
N SER A 169 -1.34 11.15 3.19
CA SER A 169 -0.53 12.37 3.28
C SER A 169 0.79 12.13 4.01
N THR A 170 0.76 11.41 5.15
CA THR A 170 1.96 11.09 5.92
C THR A 170 2.89 10.14 5.16
N PHE A 171 2.34 9.21 4.40
CA PHE A 171 3.10 8.31 3.56
C PHE A 171 3.76 9.05 2.37
N GLN A 172 3.08 10.05 1.79
CA GLN A 172 3.69 10.92 0.77
C GLN A 172 4.91 11.66 1.31
N ASP A 173 4.81 12.24 2.52
CA ASP A 173 5.96 12.88 3.19
C ASP A 173 7.13 11.89 3.39
N PHE A 174 6.80 10.65 3.77
CA PHE A 174 7.78 9.57 3.97
C PHE A 174 8.52 9.18 2.70
N ILE A 175 7.82 8.93 1.61
CA ILE A 175 8.47 8.55 0.34
C ILE A 175 9.23 9.71 -0.31
N GLN A 176 8.86 10.97 -0.02
CA GLN A 176 9.55 12.16 -0.48
C GLN A 176 10.81 12.48 0.34
N SER A 177 10.98 11.85 1.48
CA SER A 177 12.14 11.99 2.37
C SER A 177 13.05 10.76 2.26
N PRO A 178 14.09 10.77 1.41
CA PRO A 178 14.90 9.59 1.13
C PRO A 178 15.48 8.93 2.39
N ASP A 179 15.95 9.74 3.33
CA ASP A 179 16.66 9.29 4.53
C ASP A 179 15.74 9.02 5.73
N MET A 180 14.43 9.28 5.63
CA MET A 180 13.50 9.02 6.72
C MET A 180 13.35 7.52 6.95
N ALA A 181 13.61 7.06 8.16
CA ALA A 181 13.39 5.67 8.57
C ALA A 181 11.88 5.36 8.73
N VAL A 182 11.52 4.09 8.60
CA VAL A 182 10.14 3.63 8.83
C VAL A 182 9.67 3.96 10.24
N ASP A 183 10.54 3.80 11.25
CA ASP A 183 10.19 4.12 12.64
C ASP A 183 9.82 5.59 12.81
N THR A 184 10.55 6.51 12.18
CA THR A 184 10.22 7.95 12.18
C THR A 184 8.87 8.20 11.52
N HIS A 185 8.56 7.54 10.41
CA HIS A 185 7.25 7.60 9.77
C HIS A 185 6.13 7.09 10.71
N CYS A 186 6.37 5.99 11.41
CA CYS A 186 5.44 5.45 12.40
C CYS A 186 5.19 6.43 13.56
N ASP A 187 6.23 7.11 14.05
CA ASP A 187 6.08 8.16 15.07
C ASP A 187 5.25 9.35 14.56
N GLN A 188 5.43 9.74 13.30
CA GLN A 188 4.62 10.79 12.67
C GLN A 188 3.15 10.36 12.52
N LEU A 189 2.88 9.12 12.15
CA LEU A 189 1.51 8.58 12.12
C LEU A 189 0.87 8.65 13.51
N ARG A 190 1.58 8.21 14.54
CA ARG A 190 1.10 8.29 15.94
C ARG A 190 0.80 9.73 16.34
N ALA A 191 1.70 10.66 16.04
CA ALA A 191 1.53 12.08 16.38
C ALA A 191 0.31 12.72 15.69
N ARG A 192 -0.10 12.21 14.51
CA ARG A 192 -1.28 12.68 13.77
C ARG A 192 -2.56 11.96 14.21
N PHE A 193 -2.51 10.63 14.41
CA PHE A 193 -3.68 9.81 14.70
C PHE A 193 -4.18 9.99 16.15
N ALA A 194 -3.29 10.02 17.13
CA ALA A 194 -3.69 10.06 18.53
C ALA A 194 -4.57 11.28 18.89
N PRO A 195 -4.21 12.52 18.51
CA PRO A 195 -5.07 13.68 18.75
C PRO A 195 -6.42 13.58 18.01
N LEU A 196 -6.44 13.09 16.78
CA LEU A 196 -7.67 12.90 16.01
C LEU A 196 -8.60 11.90 16.70
N CYS A 197 -8.05 10.77 17.14
CA CYS A 197 -8.83 9.78 17.89
C CYS A 197 -9.46 10.38 19.14
N GLN A 198 -8.70 11.17 19.91
CA GLN A 198 -9.19 11.85 21.12
C GLN A 198 -10.32 12.86 20.83
N MET A 199 -10.28 13.50 19.66
CA MET A 199 -11.33 14.45 19.24
C MET A 199 -12.59 13.75 18.73
N ILE A 200 -12.44 12.59 18.12
CA ILE A 200 -13.53 11.91 17.36
C ILE A 200 -14.28 10.92 18.25
N PHE A 201 -13.58 10.15 19.08
CA PHE A 201 -14.15 9.00 19.78
C PHE A 201 -14.38 9.25 21.27
N ALA A 202 -15.35 8.54 21.82
CA ALA A 202 -15.61 8.52 23.25
C ALA A 202 -14.41 7.92 24.02
N PRO A 203 -14.03 8.47 25.20
CA PRO A 203 -12.90 7.97 25.99
C PRO A 203 -12.99 6.47 26.35
N ASP A 204 -14.20 6.00 26.70
CA ASP A 204 -14.41 4.60 27.05
C ASP A 204 -14.15 3.67 25.86
N PHE A 205 -14.59 4.07 24.64
CA PHE A 205 -14.31 3.33 23.43
C PHE A 205 -12.81 3.32 23.10
N LEU A 206 -12.12 4.45 23.26
CA LEU A 206 -10.67 4.52 23.03
C LEU A 206 -9.91 3.55 23.94
N THR A 207 -10.31 3.45 25.20
CA THR A 207 -9.64 2.61 26.19
C THR A 207 -9.96 1.12 26.01
N ALA A 208 -11.22 0.80 25.69
CA ALA A 208 -11.71 -0.56 25.55
C ALA A 208 -12.59 -0.69 24.29
N PRO A 209 -11.98 -0.77 23.10
CA PRO A 209 -12.73 -0.89 21.85
C PRO A 209 -13.53 -2.19 21.81
N THR A 210 -14.74 -2.10 21.27
CA THR A 210 -15.65 -3.24 21.13
C THR A 210 -15.99 -3.52 19.68
N LEU A 211 -16.22 -4.78 19.35
CA LEU A 211 -16.65 -5.21 18.03
C LEU A 211 -18.16 -5.23 17.93
N SER A 212 -18.65 -4.89 16.76
CA SER A 212 -20.05 -5.13 16.41
C SER A 212 -20.31 -6.63 16.41
N HIS A 213 -21.36 -7.06 17.11
CA HIS A 213 -21.77 -8.46 17.03
C HIS A 213 -22.25 -8.71 15.59
N ALA A 214 -21.64 -9.67 14.92
CA ALA A 214 -22.17 -10.14 13.64
C ALA A 214 -23.63 -10.60 13.87
N ARG A 215 -24.57 -9.94 13.21
CA ARG A 215 -25.96 -10.39 13.16
C ARG A 215 -26.08 -11.58 12.21
#